data_ae4bba0ee85143b6099c508725cc127d
#
_entry.id   ae4bba0ee85143b6099c508725cc127d
#
_cell.length_a   1.000
_cell.length_b   1.000
_cell.length_c   1.000
_cell.angle_alpha   90.00
_cell.angle_beta   90.00
_cell.angle_gamma   90.00
#
_symmetry.space_group_name_H-M   'P 1'
#
loop_
_entity.id
_entity.type
_entity.pdbx_description
1 polymer ?
#
loop_
_entity_poly.entity_id
_entity_poly.type
_entity_poly.pdbx_seq_one_letter_code
_entity_poly.pdbx_strand_id
1 'polypeptide(L)'
;MNVKLPPKASQIMNERFGRDTLIALATVDANIPNVRTVNAYYENGSFYVITYALSNKMKQIAQNPNVGICGEWFTAHGKGINMGWFCKEDNKVIAQKLREVFCEWIDNGHNDFNDENTIILRVELTDGLLLSHGTRYEF
;
A
#
# COMPACT_ATOMS: atom_id res chain seq x y z
N MET A 1 4.24 -13.11 7.08
CA MET A 1 3.02 -13.90 7.23
C MET A 1 1.82 -13.06 6.82
N ASN A 2 0.99 -13.57 5.92
CA ASN A 2 -0.18 -12.83 5.46
C ASN A 2 -1.32 -12.91 6.47
N VAL A 3 -2.01 -11.78 6.65
CA VAL A 3 -3.23 -11.75 7.44
C VAL A 3 -4.30 -12.63 6.77
N LYS A 4 -5.10 -13.30 7.58
CA LYS A 4 -6.21 -14.10 7.07
C LYS A 4 -7.50 -13.30 7.16
N LEU A 5 -8.07 -12.98 5.98
CA LEU A 5 -9.39 -12.37 5.91
C LEU A 5 -10.46 -13.45 5.74
N PRO A 6 -11.64 -13.28 6.36
CA PRO A 6 -12.79 -14.11 6.00
C PRO A 6 -13.04 -14.06 4.48
N PRO A 7 -13.51 -15.16 3.85
CA PRO A 7 -13.69 -15.19 2.38
C PRO A 7 -14.50 -14.01 1.82
N LYS A 8 -15.59 -13.63 2.49
CA LYS A 8 -16.40 -12.50 2.03
C LYS A 8 -15.65 -11.17 2.14
N ALA A 9 -14.89 -10.95 3.21
CA ALA A 9 -14.06 -9.77 3.37
C ALA A 9 -12.97 -9.72 2.30
N SER A 10 -12.34 -10.84 2.00
CA SER A 10 -11.34 -10.93 0.93
C SER A 10 -11.93 -10.51 -0.42
N GLN A 11 -13.13 -11.00 -0.74
CA GLN A 11 -13.82 -10.63 -1.97
C GLN A 11 -14.08 -9.12 -2.03
N ILE A 12 -14.58 -8.53 -0.94
CA ILE A 12 -14.88 -7.10 -0.87
C ILE A 12 -13.59 -6.27 -1.02
N MET A 13 -12.50 -6.67 -0.37
CA MET A 13 -11.21 -6.00 -0.51
C MET A 13 -10.72 -6.00 -1.96
N ASN A 14 -10.81 -7.15 -2.64
CA ASN A 14 -10.42 -7.25 -4.04
C ASN A 14 -11.27 -6.35 -4.95
N GLU A 15 -12.58 -6.32 -4.73
CA GLU A 15 -13.48 -5.49 -5.52
C GLU A 15 -13.26 -4.00 -5.27
N ARG A 16 -13.05 -3.61 -4.00
CA ARG A 16 -12.95 -2.21 -3.59
C ARG A 16 -11.58 -1.61 -3.84
N PHE A 17 -10.51 -2.37 -3.58
CA PHE A 17 -9.13 -1.89 -3.58
C PHE A 17 -8.20 -2.59 -4.56
N GLY A 18 -8.67 -3.61 -5.27
CA GLY A 18 -7.89 -4.31 -6.31
C GLY A 18 -7.79 -3.54 -7.61
N ARG A 19 -7.64 -2.23 -7.51
CA ARG A 19 -7.57 -1.27 -8.62
C ARG A 19 -6.80 -0.04 -8.14
N ASP A 20 -6.63 0.94 -9.02
CA ASP A 20 -6.05 2.24 -8.65
C ASP A 20 -6.99 2.95 -7.67
N THR A 21 -6.60 3.04 -6.41
CA THR A 21 -7.39 3.69 -5.36
C THR A 21 -6.51 4.61 -4.54
N LEU A 22 -7.16 5.59 -3.89
CA LEU A 22 -6.49 6.46 -2.93
C LEU A 22 -6.74 5.92 -1.53
N ILE A 23 -5.68 5.82 -0.75
CA ILE A 23 -5.76 5.52 0.68
C ILE A 23 -5.00 6.57 1.47
N ALA A 24 -5.38 6.74 2.73
CA ALA A 24 -4.58 7.50 3.68
C ALA A 24 -3.58 6.55 4.32
N LEU A 25 -2.32 6.95 4.33
CA LEU A 25 -1.23 6.17 4.92
C LEU A 25 -0.62 6.99 6.06
N ALA A 26 -0.69 6.47 7.27
CA ALA A 26 -0.11 7.09 8.45
C ALA A 26 1.21 6.40 8.82
N THR A 27 2.22 7.22 9.10
CA THR A 27 3.53 6.79 9.58
C THR A 27 3.85 7.53 10.86
N VAL A 28 4.87 7.09 11.58
CA VAL A 28 5.23 7.69 12.89
C VAL A 28 6.66 8.21 12.85
N ASP A 29 6.82 9.44 13.33
CA ASP A 29 8.12 10.08 13.55
C ASP A 29 8.22 10.41 15.03
N ALA A 30 9.02 9.65 15.79
CA ALA A 30 9.22 9.84 17.23
C ALA A 30 7.91 10.06 18.00
N ASN A 31 6.93 9.17 17.81
CA ASN A 31 5.59 9.20 18.41
C ASN A 31 4.63 10.26 17.83
N ILE A 32 5.04 11.02 16.82
CA ILE A 32 4.15 11.96 16.14
C ILE A 32 3.61 11.29 14.88
N PRO A 33 2.30 11.07 14.77
CA PRO A 33 1.73 10.50 13.57
C PRO A 33 1.73 11.51 12.43
N ASN A 34 2.05 11.02 11.24
CA ASN A 34 1.99 11.79 10.00
C ASN A 34 1.11 11.03 9.02
N VAL A 35 0.27 11.73 8.29
CA VAL A 35 -0.66 11.10 7.36
C VAL A 35 -0.64 11.81 6.01
N ARG A 36 -0.74 11.03 4.93
CA ARG A 36 -0.84 11.52 3.54
C ARG A 36 -1.68 10.57 2.72
N THR A 37 -2.19 11.07 1.62
CA THR A 37 -2.92 10.25 0.65
C THR A 37 -1.95 9.73 -0.39
N VAL A 38 -2.09 8.45 -0.74
CA VAL A 38 -1.27 7.80 -1.76
C VAL A 38 -2.14 6.95 -2.68
N ASN A 39 -1.70 6.80 -3.94
CA ASN A 39 -2.30 5.81 -4.84
C ASN A 39 -1.81 4.42 -4.43
N ALA A 40 -2.73 3.48 -4.33
CA ALA A 40 -2.41 2.14 -3.85
C ALA A 40 -3.22 1.08 -4.59
N TYR A 41 -2.65 -0.12 -4.64
CA TYR A 41 -3.27 -1.32 -5.20
C TYR A 41 -3.22 -2.43 -4.17
N TYR A 42 -4.37 -3.05 -3.92
CA TYR A 42 -4.49 -4.15 -2.96
C TYR A 42 -4.42 -5.51 -3.66
N GLU A 43 -3.62 -6.41 -3.12
CA GLU A 43 -3.56 -7.81 -3.54
C GLU A 43 -3.11 -8.68 -2.37
N ASN A 44 -3.89 -9.74 -2.09
CA ASN A 44 -3.53 -10.78 -1.12
C ASN A 44 -3.02 -10.25 0.23
N GLY A 45 -3.77 -9.35 0.85
CA GLY A 45 -3.46 -8.87 2.21
C GLY A 45 -2.43 -7.76 2.27
N SER A 46 -2.02 -7.20 1.12
CA SER A 46 -1.06 -6.10 1.08
C SER A 46 -1.52 -5.00 0.14
N PHE A 47 -1.15 -3.76 0.47
CA PHE A 47 -1.24 -2.64 -0.46
C PHE A 47 0.14 -2.36 -1.04
N TYR A 48 0.17 -1.99 -2.32
CA TYR A 48 1.40 -1.64 -3.04
C TYR A 48 1.33 -0.20 -3.51
N VAL A 49 2.42 0.53 -3.27
CA VAL A 49 2.54 1.96 -3.56
C VAL A 49 3.86 2.20 -4.27
N ILE A 50 3.87 3.05 -5.31
CA ILE A 50 5.11 3.52 -5.93
C ILE A 50 5.50 4.80 -5.22
N THR A 51 6.72 4.85 -4.69
CA THR A 51 7.18 6.01 -3.94
C THR A 51 8.70 6.19 -4.07
N TYR A 52 9.22 7.25 -3.46
CA TYR A 52 10.64 7.57 -3.50
C TYR A 52 11.30 7.14 -2.19
N ALA A 53 12.42 6.40 -2.29
CA ALA A 53 13.10 5.82 -1.13
C ALA A 53 13.59 6.87 -0.12
N LEU A 54 13.89 8.08 -0.60
CA LEU A 54 14.41 9.16 0.24
C LEU A 54 13.31 10.12 0.73
N SER A 55 12.04 9.77 0.53
CA SER A 55 10.91 10.55 1.03
C SER A 55 10.81 10.47 2.56
N ASN A 56 10.13 11.46 3.16
CA ASN A 56 9.93 11.47 4.61
C ASN A 56 9.19 10.22 5.10
N LYS A 57 8.15 9.77 4.36
CA LYS A 57 7.42 8.56 4.75
C LYS A 57 8.34 7.33 4.81
N MET A 58 9.25 7.19 3.85
CA MET A 58 10.16 6.04 3.82
C MET A 58 11.22 6.12 4.91
N LYS A 59 11.71 7.32 5.25
CA LYS A 59 12.60 7.52 6.38
C LYS A 59 11.91 7.14 7.70
N GLN A 60 10.65 7.51 7.84
CA GLN A 60 9.86 7.18 9.02
C GLN A 60 9.59 5.69 9.13
N ILE A 61 9.23 5.02 8.02
CA ILE A 61 9.01 3.58 7.96
C ILE A 61 10.30 2.81 8.29
N ALA A 62 11.46 3.32 7.86
CA ALA A 62 12.75 2.70 8.19
C ALA A 62 13.02 2.69 9.70
N GLN A 63 12.57 3.71 10.42
CA GLN A 63 12.71 3.79 11.88
C GLN A 63 11.60 3.04 12.63
N ASN A 64 10.38 3.07 12.08
CA ASN A 64 9.22 2.39 12.65
C ASN A 64 8.33 1.87 11.53
N PRO A 65 8.36 0.57 11.24
CA PRO A 65 7.59 -0.01 10.14
C PRO A 65 6.08 -0.10 10.39
N ASN A 66 5.62 0.17 11.60
CA ASN A 66 4.20 0.16 11.91
C ASN A 66 3.51 1.33 11.23
N VAL A 67 2.48 1.03 10.46
CA VAL A 67 1.72 2.04 9.71
C VAL A 67 0.23 1.84 9.93
N GLY A 68 -0.54 2.91 9.69
CA GLY A 68 -1.99 2.87 9.68
C GLY A 68 -2.51 3.16 8.28
N ILE A 69 -3.62 2.57 7.92
CA ILE A 69 -4.27 2.78 6.63
C ILE A 69 -5.74 3.09 6.85
N CYS A 70 -6.25 4.03 6.07
CA CYS A 70 -7.67 4.31 5.99
C CYS A 70 -8.07 4.43 4.51
N GLY A 71 -9.11 3.73 4.15
CA GLY A 71 -9.72 3.83 2.83
C GLY A 71 -11.23 3.92 2.96
N GLU A 72 -11.95 3.70 1.89
CA GLU A 72 -13.41 3.75 1.89
C GLU A 72 -14.00 2.64 2.76
N TRP A 73 -14.64 3.03 3.87
CA TRP A 73 -15.25 2.10 4.84
C TRP A 73 -14.26 1.02 5.32
N PHE A 74 -12.99 1.41 5.48
CA PHE A 74 -11.92 0.50 5.83
C PHE A 74 -10.85 1.22 6.62
N THR A 75 -10.37 0.57 7.70
CA THR A 75 -9.20 1.03 8.45
C THR A 75 -8.39 -0.20 8.85
N ALA A 76 -7.07 -0.05 8.90
CA ALA A 76 -6.19 -1.18 9.21
C ALA A 76 -4.86 -0.70 9.76
N HIS A 77 -4.13 -1.62 10.36
CA HIS A 77 -2.70 -1.49 10.64
C HIS A 77 -1.92 -2.41 9.71
N GLY A 78 -0.66 -2.08 9.51
CA GLY A 78 0.23 -2.91 8.71
C GLY A 78 1.69 -2.65 9.00
N LYS A 79 2.53 -3.35 8.26
CA LYS A 79 3.99 -3.18 8.25
C LYS A 79 4.41 -2.65 6.90
N GLY A 80 5.14 -1.55 6.89
CA GLY A 80 5.72 -1.00 5.67
C GLY A 80 7.02 -1.74 5.33
N ILE A 81 7.11 -2.21 4.10
CA ILE A 81 8.26 -2.97 3.59
C ILE A 81 8.76 -2.30 2.32
N ASN A 82 10.02 -1.88 2.32
CA ASN A 82 10.67 -1.38 1.12
C ASN A 82 11.09 -2.57 0.26
N MET A 83 10.42 -2.74 -0.89
CA MET A 83 10.72 -3.84 -1.82
C MET A 83 11.89 -3.53 -2.74
N GLY A 84 12.46 -2.32 -2.66
CA GLY A 84 13.54 -1.90 -3.51
C GLY A 84 13.08 -1.33 -4.85
N TRP A 85 14.05 -1.14 -5.74
CA TRP A 85 13.85 -0.49 -7.04
C TRP A 85 12.70 -1.12 -7.82
N PHE A 86 11.84 -0.27 -8.39
CA PHE A 86 10.68 -0.69 -9.19
C PHE A 86 11.07 -1.67 -10.32
N CYS A 87 12.20 -1.43 -10.99
CA CYS A 87 12.67 -2.26 -12.10
C CYS A 87 13.59 -3.42 -11.67
N LYS A 88 13.74 -3.68 -10.38
CA LYS A 88 14.51 -4.81 -9.89
C LYS A 88 13.89 -6.13 -10.36
N GLU A 89 14.72 -7.10 -10.74
CA GLU A 89 14.23 -8.39 -11.26
C GLU A 89 13.24 -9.06 -10.33
N ASP A 90 13.48 -9.04 -9.02
CA ASP A 90 12.59 -9.63 -8.01
C ASP A 90 11.20 -8.98 -8.01
N ASN A 91 11.08 -7.75 -8.50
CA ASN A 91 9.83 -6.98 -8.53
C ASN A 91 9.10 -7.07 -9.86
N LYS A 92 9.61 -7.84 -10.81
CA LYS A 92 9.11 -7.87 -12.19
C LYS A 92 7.60 -8.12 -12.29
N VAL A 93 7.10 -9.09 -11.52
CA VAL A 93 5.68 -9.47 -11.57
C VAL A 93 4.79 -8.36 -11.02
N ILE A 94 5.11 -7.87 -9.82
CA ILE A 94 4.29 -6.81 -9.21
C ILE A 94 4.44 -5.48 -9.97
N ALA A 95 5.63 -5.16 -10.48
CA ALA A 95 5.84 -3.96 -11.28
C ALA A 95 4.98 -3.97 -12.54
N GLN A 96 4.88 -5.11 -13.22
CA GLN A 96 4.01 -5.25 -14.39
C GLN A 96 2.54 -5.02 -14.01
N LYS A 97 2.11 -5.56 -12.89
CA LYS A 97 0.74 -5.37 -12.41
C LYS A 97 0.47 -3.90 -12.08
N LEU A 98 1.42 -3.22 -11.44
CA LEU A 98 1.27 -1.80 -11.12
C LEU A 98 1.23 -0.93 -12.37
N ARG A 99 1.98 -1.29 -13.43
CA ARG A 99 1.90 -0.58 -14.72
C ARG A 99 0.51 -0.68 -15.33
N GLU A 100 -0.13 -1.83 -15.20
CA GLU A 100 -1.50 -2.03 -15.69
C GLU A 100 -2.51 -1.25 -14.85
N VAL A 101 -2.42 -1.37 -13.53
CA VAL A 101 -3.35 -0.76 -12.59
C VAL A 101 -3.26 0.76 -12.61
N PHE A 102 -2.05 1.32 -12.68
CA PHE A 102 -1.81 2.76 -12.65
C PHE A 102 -1.60 3.37 -14.03
N CYS A 103 -2.06 2.72 -15.09
CA CYS A 103 -1.77 3.11 -16.47
C CYS A 103 -2.20 4.55 -16.81
N GLU A 104 -3.19 5.10 -16.12
CA GLU A 104 -3.66 6.46 -16.38
C GLU A 104 -2.64 7.54 -16.01
N TRP A 105 -1.75 7.26 -15.06
CA TRP A 105 -0.82 8.28 -14.57
C TRP A 105 0.64 7.82 -14.45
N ILE A 106 0.92 6.53 -14.51
CA ILE A 106 2.26 6.01 -14.19
C ILE A 106 3.38 6.61 -15.05
N ASP A 107 3.08 6.95 -16.30
CA ASP A 107 4.04 7.51 -17.24
C ASP A 107 3.89 9.03 -17.43
N ASN A 108 3.29 9.72 -16.47
CA ASN A 108 3.05 11.17 -16.54
C ASN A 108 4.28 12.04 -16.24
N GLY A 109 5.43 11.44 -15.96
CA GLY A 109 6.67 12.15 -15.68
C GLY A 109 6.98 12.39 -14.21
N HIS A 110 6.08 12.05 -13.29
CA HIS A 110 6.32 12.19 -11.85
C HIS A 110 7.30 11.16 -11.31
N ASN A 111 7.42 10.00 -11.95
CA ASN A 111 8.34 8.94 -11.53
C ASN A 111 9.41 8.72 -12.59
N ASP A 112 10.66 8.70 -12.15
CA ASP A 112 11.79 8.31 -12.98
C ASP A 112 12.18 6.87 -12.65
N PHE A 113 11.77 5.92 -13.49
CA PHE A 113 12.03 4.50 -13.23
C PHE A 113 13.49 4.10 -13.48
N ASN A 114 14.31 4.98 -14.04
CA ASN A 114 15.75 4.77 -14.12
C ASN A 114 16.46 5.10 -12.81
N ASP A 115 15.80 5.83 -11.92
CA ASP A 115 16.32 6.12 -10.59
C ASP A 115 16.02 4.92 -9.67
N GLU A 116 17.06 4.31 -9.13
CA GLU A 116 16.95 3.16 -8.24
C GLU A 116 16.23 3.48 -6.92
N ASN A 117 16.08 4.76 -6.60
CA ASN A 117 15.30 5.22 -5.45
C ASN A 117 13.79 5.30 -5.74
N THR A 118 13.36 5.05 -6.97
CA THR A 118 11.94 4.87 -7.29
C THR A 118 11.61 3.41 -6.95
N ILE A 119 10.91 3.23 -5.83
CA ILE A 119 10.73 1.93 -5.21
C ILE A 119 9.26 1.53 -5.12
N ILE A 120 9.04 0.26 -4.81
CA ILE A 120 7.73 -0.25 -4.42
C ILE A 120 7.70 -0.36 -2.90
N LEU A 121 6.71 0.28 -2.29
CA LEU A 121 6.38 0.11 -0.88
C LEU A 121 5.25 -0.90 -0.79
N ARG A 122 5.48 -1.99 -0.06
CA ARG A 122 4.44 -2.95 0.30
C ARG A 122 4.00 -2.68 1.73
N VAL A 123 2.70 -2.54 1.92
CA VAL A 123 2.12 -2.46 3.25
C VAL A 123 1.39 -3.76 3.52
N GLU A 124 2.00 -4.62 4.31
CA GLU A 124 1.43 -5.91 4.70
C GLU A 124 0.48 -5.70 5.88
N LEU A 125 -0.80 -5.96 5.67
CA LEU A 125 -1.82 -5.76 6.72
C LEU A 125 -1.63 -6.74 7.86
N THR A 126 -1.81 -6.25 9.09
CA THR A 126 -1.74 -7.07 10.31
C THR A 126 -3.10 -7.26 10.95
N ASP A 127 -3.93 -6.25 10.94
CA ASP A 127 -5.29 -6.27 11.44
C ASP A 127 -6.10 -5.18 10.75
N GLY A 128 -7.42 -5.29 10.82
CA GLY A 128 -8.26 -4.29 10.20
C GLY A 128 -9.74 -4.46 10.48
N LEU A 129 -10.48 -3.46 10.02
CA LEU A 129 -11.93 -3.39 10.09
C LEU A 129 -12.46 -2.95 8.73
N LEU A 130 -13.35 -3.76 8.18
CA LEU A 130 -14.00 -3.52 6.90
C LEU A 130 -15.51 -3.48 7.11
N LEU A 131 -16.14 -2.43 6.60
CA LEU A 131 -17.61 -2.28 6.66
C LEU A 131 -18.18 -2.39 5.25
N SER A 132 -19.24 -3.18 5.11
CA SER A 132 -19.93 -3.34 3.83
C SER A 132 -21.39 -3.73 4.05
N HIS A 133 -22.31 -2.92 3.53
CA HIS A 133 -23.75 -3.17 3.62
C HIS A 133 -24.23 -3.51 5.04
N GLY A 134 -23.74 -2.73 6.02
CA GLY A 134 -24.12 -2.92 7.42
C GLY A 134 -23.42 -4.07 8.12
N THR A 135 -22.58 -4.81 7.44
CA THR A 135 -21.80 -5.90 8.05
C THR A 135 -20.39 -5.42 8.37
N ARG A 136 -19.92 -5.82 9.54
CA ARG A 136 -18.61 -5.50 10.08
C ARG A 136 -17.72 -6.74 10.01
N TYR A 137 -16.60 -6.63 9.31
CA TYR A 137 -15.60 -7.69 9.20
C TYR A 137 -14.33 -7.25 9.93
N GLU A 138 -13.93 -8.01 10.93
CA GLU A 138 -12.67 -7.78 11.64
C GLU A 138 -11.71 -8.92 11.31
N PHE A 139 -10.43 -8.58 11.25
CA PHE A 139 -9.38 -9.56 10.97
C PHE A 139 -8.05 -9.14 11.58
#